data_41856ed61eaf4a956349825e8c2a4344
#
_entry.id   41856ed61eaf4a956349825e8c2a4344
#
_cell.length_a   1.000
_cell.length_b   1.000
_cell.length_c   1.000
_cell.angle_alpha   90.00
_cell.angle_beta   90.00
_cell.angle_gamma   90.00
#
_symmetry.space_group_name_H-M   'P 1'
#
loop_
_entity.id
_entity.type
_entity.pdbx_description
1 polymer ?
#
loop_
_entity_poly.entity_id
_entity_poly.type
_entity_poly.pdbx_seq_one_letter_code
_entity_poly.pdbx_strand_id
1 'polypeptide(L)'
;DLNDGLKAYFTDNSFDYVIMSQTLQATEQPDALIEEMLRVGHEGIVTFPNFAHWSARVQLALQGIMPVTKNLPNQWFNTPNVHLCTLIDFEELCARHGIEILQRTVVDRSHRKGSWLMKLFPNLLGEIAIYRFCRNR
;
A
#
# COMPACT_ATOMS: atom_id res chain seq x y z
N ASP A 1 -9.22 -2.37 17.57
CA ASP A 1 -9.29 -2.72 16.15
C ASP A 1 -8.96 -1.47 15.31
N LEU A 2 -8.20 -1.62 14.22
CA LEU A 2 -7.89 -0.50 13.32
C LEU A 2 -9.14 0.05 12.63
N ASN A 3 -10.15 -0.76 12.45
CA ASN A 3 -11.44 -0.35 11.89
C ASN A 3 -12.24 0.58 12.83
N ASP A 4 -11.92 0.59 14.13
CA ASP A 4 -12.54 1.51 15.10
C ASP A 4 -11.96 2.93 15.04
N GLY A 5 -10.91 3.12 14.22
CA GLY A 5 -10.17 4.37 14.08
C GLY A 5 -9.21 4.65 15.24
N LEU A 6 -8.42 5.71 15.08
CA LEU A 6 -7.41 6.12 16.06
C LEU A 6 -7.88 7.22 17.01
N LYS A 7 -9.08 7.79 16.78
CA LYS A 7 -9.63 8.94 17.52
C LYS A 7 -9.75 8.72 19.01
N ALA A 8 -10.11 7.50 19.42
CA ALA A 8 -10.27 7.15 20.83
C ALA A 8 -8.95 7.09 21.62
N TYR A 9 -7.83 6.98 20.91
CA TYR A 9 -6.53 6.68 21.52
C TYR A 9 -5.50 7.79 21.39
N PHE A 10 -5.57 8.61 20.31
CA PHE A 10 -4.54 9.58 20.00
C PHE A 10 -5.14 10.92 19.58
N THR A 11 -4.53 12.00 20.10
CA THR A 11 -4.86 13.38 19.72
C THR A 11 -4.21 13.73 18.38
N ASP A 12 -4.63 14.85 17.80
CA ASP A 12 -4.08 15.36 16.54
C ASP A 12 -2.58 15.69 16.69
N ASN A 13 -1.81 15.41 15.65
CA ASN A 13 -0.37 15.73 15.57
C ASN A 13 0.46 15.19 16.76
N SER A 14 0.11 14.02 17.27
CA SER A 14 0.80 13.41 18.41
C SER A 14 2.14 12.77 18.04
N PHE A 15 2.36 12.49 16.76
CA PHE A 15 3.55 11.80 16.27
C PHE A 15 4.15 12.47 15.04
N ASP A 16 5.46 12.35 14.87
CA ASP A 16 6.13 12.78 13.64
C ASP A 16 5.82 11.82 12.49
N TYR A 17 5.81 10.53 12.79
CA TYR A 17 5.54 9.46 11.80
C TYR A 17 4.52 8.47 12.31
N VAL A 18 3.64 8.04 11.41
CA VAL A 18 2.74 6.89 11.62
C VAL A 18 3.06 5.84 10.56
N ILE A 19 3.42 4.64 11.00
CA ILE A 19 3.85 3.57 10.11
C ILE A 19 2.83 2.44 10.11
N MET A 20 2.41 2.04 8.92
CA MET A 20 1.53 0.89 8.71
C MET A 20 2.18 -0.07 7.73
N SER A 21 2.59 -1.22 8.22
CA SER A 21 3.27 -2.23 7.41
C SER A 21 2.32 -3.35 7.01
N GLN A 22 2.11 -3.51 5.70
CA GLN A 22 1.32 -4.58 5.07
C GLN A 22 -0.08 -4.81 5.70
N THR A 23 -0.72 -3.75 6.16
CA THR A 23 -2.00 -3.82 6.85
C THR A 23 -3.11 -3.06 6.09
N LEU A 24 -2.73 -2.07 5.28
CA LEU A 24 -3.68 -1.19 4.57
C LEU A 24 -4.72 -1.99 3.78
N GLN A 25 -4.30 -3.04 3.08
CA GLN A 25 -5.16 -3.89 2.27
C GLN A 25 -6.07 -4.82 3.09
N ALA A 26 -5.83 -4.93 4.40
CA ALA A 26 -6.64 -5.77 5.32
C ALA A 26 -7.68 -4.98 6.10
N THR A 27 -7.75 -3.66 5.93
CA THR A 27 -8.73 -2.79 6.58
C THR A 27 -9.97 -2.60 5.72
N GLU A 28 -11.12 -2.37 6.35
CA GLU A 28 -12.38 -2.17 5.65
C GLU A 28 -12.46 -0.83 4.91
N GLN A 29 -11.86 0.22 5.49
CA GLN A 29 -11.87 1.60 4.97
C GLN A 29 -10.44 2.17 4.93
N PRO A 30 -9.63 1.77 3.94
CA PRO A 30 -8.24 2.18 3.85
C PRO A 30 -8.06 3.69 3.64
N ASP A 31 -8.96 4.34 2.93
CA ASP A 31 -8.99 5.78 2.71
C ASP A 31 -9.17 6.55 4.02
N ALA A 32 -10.18 6.21 4.81
CA ALA A 32 -10.41 6.81 6.12
C ALA A 32 -9.22 6.58 7.08
N LEU A 33 -8.61 5.41 7.01
CA LEU A 33 -7.46 5.09 7.85
C LEU A 33 -6.22 5.91 7.47
N ILE A 34 -5.98 6.17 6.19
CA ILE A 34 -4.89 7.05 5.74
C ILE A 34 -5.12 8.49 6.24
N GLU A 35 -6.35 8.98 6.19
CA GLU A 35 -6.68 10.31 6.75
C GLU A 35 -6.45 10.37 8.27
N GLU A 36 -6.81 9.32 8.99
CA GLU A 36 -6.54 9.20 10.42
C GLU A 36 -5.04 9.13 10.74
N MET A 37 -4.25 8.42 9.93
CA MET A 37 -2.80 8.44 10.05
C MET A 37 -2.24 9.87 9.96
N LEU A 38 -2.72 10.67 8.99
CA LEU A 38 -2.30 12.05 8.79
C LEU A 38 -2.97 13.05 9.75
N ARG A 39 -3.98 12.65 10.48
CA ARG A 39 -4.51 13.43 11.61
C ARG A 39 -3.60 13.28 12.83
N VAL A 40 -3.20 12.05 13.11
CA VAL A 40 -2.41 11.69 14.30
C VAL A 40 -0.93 12.00 14.10
N GLY A 41 -0.41 11.85 12.88
CA GLY A 41 0.99 12.08 12.55
C GLY A 41 1.20 13.13 11.47
N HIS A 42 2.39 13.72 11.47
CA HIS A 42 2.78 14.68 10.42
C HIS A 42 3.03 13.99 9.08
N GLU A 43 3.60 12.78 9.11
CA GLU A 43 3.86 11.97 7.92
C GLU A 43 3.36 10.53 8.13
N GLY A 44 2.84 9.95 7.05
CA GLY A 44 2.46 8.55 6.98
C GLY A 44 3.48 7.72 6.20
N ILE A 45 3.73 6.50 6.65
CA ILE A 45 4.51 5.51 5.90
C ILE A 45 3.67 4.25 5.79
N VAL A 46 3.41 3.80 4.56
CA VAL A 46 2.68 2.55 4.31
C VAL A 46 3.50 1.61 3.45
N THR A 47 3.30 0.32 3.69
CA THR A 47 3.81 -0.72 2.80
C THR A 47 2.68 -1.67 2.42
N PHE A 48 2.65 -2.08 1.17
CA PHE A 48 1.68 -3.07 0.69
C PHE A 48 2.22 -3.88 -0.50
N PRO A 49 1.74 -5.12 -0.69
CA PRO A 49 2.08 -5.92 -1.87
C PRO A 49 1.43 -5.32 -3.11
N ASN A 50 2.20 -5.21 -4.19
CA ASN A 50 1.71 -4.70 -5.46
C ASN A 50 0.99 -5.79 -6.25
N PHE A 51 -0.32 -5.70 -6.34
CA PHE A 51 -1.13 -6.64 -7.13
C PHE A 51 -0.88 -6.54 -8.65
N ALA A 52 -0.35 -5.42 -9.14
CA ALA A 52 -0.03 -5.22 -10.55
C ALA A 52 1.32 -5.82 -11.00
N HIS A 53 2.03 -6.51 -10.11
CA HIS A 53 3.27 -7.21 -10.47
C HIS A 53 3.04 -8.18 -11.64
N TRP A 54 4.00 -8.28 -12.55
CA TRP A 54 3.87 -9.06 -13.78
C TRP A 54 3.41 -10.50 -13.56
N SER A 55 3.87 -11.16 -12.49
CA SER A 55 3.50 -12.55 -12.20
C SER A 55 2.01 -12.71 -11.88
N ALA A 56 1.40 -11.75 -11.18
CA ALA A 56 -0.02 -11.73 -10.90
C ALA A 56 -0.82 -11.50 -12.19
N ARG A 57 -0.38 -10.57 -13.04
CA ARG A 57 -1.02 -10.32 -14.35
C ARG A 57 -1.00 -11.55 -15.25
N VAL A 58 0.15 -12.25 -15.31
CA VAL A 58 0.30 -13.46 -16.15
C VAL A 58 -0.62 -14.58 -15.66
N GLN A 59 -0.69 -14.82 -14.35
CA GLN A 59 -1.60 -15.84 -13.81
C GLN A 59 -3.05 -15.53 -14.15
N LEU A 60 -3.49 -14.30 -13.94
CA LEU A 60 -4.86 -13.90 -14.24
C LEU A 60 -5.16 -14.00 -15.74
N ALA A 61 -4.25 -13.52 -16.59
CA ALA A 61 -4.46 -13.48 -18.04
C ALA A 61 -4.43 -14.86 -18.70
N LEU A 62 -3.53 -15.76 -18.28
CA LEU A 62 -3.34 -17.06 -18.92
C LEU A 62 -4.14 -18.18 -18.27
N GLN A 63 -4.33 -18.13 -16.95
CA GLN A 63 -4.99 -19.19 -16.20
C GLN A 63 -6.43 -18.83 -15.80
N GLY A 64 -6.77 -17.54 -15.83
CA GLY A 64 -8.11 -17.07 -15.46
C GLY A 64 -8.44 -17.27 -13.96
N ILE A 65 -7.43 -17.39 -13.11
CA ILE A 65 -7.59 -17.59 -11.65
C ILE A 65 -7.06 -16.37 -10.89
N MET A 66 -7.58 -16.17 -9.69
CA MET A 66 -7.02 -15.15 -8.78
C MET A 66 -5.59 -15.49 -8.45
N PRO A 67 -4.65 -14.54 -8.65
CA PRO A 67 -3.24 -14.81 -8.49
C PRO A 67 -2.87 -15.21 -7.06
N VAL A 68 -2.10 -16.30 -6.95
CA VAL A 68 -1.42 -16.69 -5.73
C VAL A 68 0.07 -16.55 -5.97
N THR A 69 0.71 -15.64 -5.28
CA THR A 69 2.12 -15.32 -5.43
C THR A 69 2.83 -15.42 -4.08
N LYS A 70 4.15 -15.27 -4.09
CA LYS A 70 4.94 -15.29 -2.85
C LYS A 70 4.57 -14.14 -1.89
N ASN A 71 4.11 -13.02 -2.41
CA ASN A 71 3.69 -11.85 -1.62
C ASN A 71 2.19 -11.84 -1.33
N LEU A 72 1.42 -12.64 -2.07
CA LEU A 72 0.00 -12.87 -1.89
C LEU A 72 -0.22 -14.39 -1.79
N PRO A 73 0.16 -15.04 -0.69
CA PRO A 73 0.24 -16.49 -0.61
C PRO A 73 -1.10 -17.18 -0.38
N ASN A 74 -2.14 -16.40 -0.06
CA ASN A 74 -3.45 -16.94 0.30
C ASN A 74 -4.34 -17.09 -0.93
N GLN A 75 -5.27 -18.01 -0.85
CA GLN A 75 -6.34 -18.17 -1.83
C GLN A 75 -7.36 -17.03 -1.71
N TRP A 76 -8.17 -16.81 -2.75
CA TRP A 76 -9.16 -15.74 -2.78
C TRP A 76 -10.19 -15.82 -1.63
N PHE A 77 -10.45 -17.01 -1.08
CA PHE A 77 -11.46 -17.23 -0.03
C PHE A 77 -10.90 -17.24 1.39
N ASN A 78 -9.58 -17.31 1.57
CA ASN A 78 -8.95 -17.34 2.92
C ASN A 78 -7.89 -16.26 3.11
N THR A 79 -7.86 -15.27 2.21
CA THR A 79 -6.95 -14.14 2.33
C THR A 79 -7.43 -13.14 3.38
N PRO A 80 -6.52 -12.61 4.24
CA PRO A 80 -6.85 -11.48 5.10
C PRO A 80 -6.94 -10.16 4.32
N ASN A 81 -6.50 -10.13 3.05
CA ASN A 81 -6.52 -8.94 2.23
C ASN A 81 -7.92 -8.72 1.66
N VAL A 82 -8.63 -7.75 2.20
CA VAL A 82 -9.97 -7.36 1.75
C VAL A 82 -9.90 -6.57 0.44
N HIS A 83 -8.85 -5.74 0.32
CA HIS A 83 -8.59 -4.92 -0.86
C HIS A 83 -7.31 -5.33 -1.56
N LEU A 84 -7.34 -5.29 -2.89
CA LEU A 84 -6.16 -5.48 -3.74
C LEU A 84 -5.73 -4.10 -4.24
N CYS A 85 -4.47 -3.76 -4.04
CA CYS A 85 -3.94 -2.44 -4.34
C CYS A 85 -2.76 -2.52 -5.30
N THR A 86 -2.74 -1.61 -6.26
CA THR A 86 -1.58 -1.36 -7.12
C THR A 86 -0.93 -0.03 -6.77
N LEU A 87 0.25 0.25 -7.32
CA LEU A 87 0.90 1.54 -7.12
C LEU A 87 0.03 2.68 -7.66
N ILE A 88 -0.56 2.48 -8.83
CA ILE A 88 -1.39 3.50 -9.50
C ILE A 88 -2.64 3.77 -8.68
N ASP A 89 -3.31 2.75 -8.16
CA ASP A 89 -4.51 2.92 -7.33
C ASP A 89 -4.21 3.73 -6.06
N PHE A 90 -3.07 3.45 -5.41
CA PHE A 90 -2.67 4.18 -4.22
C PHE A 90 -2.33 5.65 -4.52
N GLU A 91 -1.61 5.90 -5.62
CA GLU A 91 -1.28 7.26 -6.07
C GLU A 91 -2.53 8.07 -6.44
N GLU A 92 -3.52 7.43 -7.08
CA GLU A 92 -4.81 8.03 -7.39
C GLU A 92 -5.61 8.35 -6.12
N LEU A 93 -5.62 7.43 -5.14
CA LEU A 93 -6.25 7.66 -3.84
C LEU A 93 -5.64 8.88 -3.15
N CYS A 94 -4.30 8.96 -3.10
CA CYS A 94 -3.60 10.11 -2.53
C CYS A 94 -3.99 11.42 -3.23
N ALA A 95 -4.03 11.42 -4.55
CA ALA A 95 -4.39 12.60 -5.34
C ALA A 95 -5.83 13.06 -5.05
N ARG A 96 -6.78 12.13 -4.93
CA ARG A 96 -8.20 12.44 -4.61
C ARG A 96 -8.37 13.05 -3.20
N HIS A 97 -7.53 12.64 -2.25
CA HIS A 97 -7.58 13.10 -0.85
C HIS A 97 -6.64 14.28 -0.55
N GLY A 98 -6.01 14.87 -1.58
CA GLY A 98 -5.07 15.98 -1.38
C GLY A 98 -3.85 15.60 -0.55
N ILE A 99 -3.37 14.38 -0.72
CA ILE A 99 -2.20 13.83 -0.03
C ILE A 99 -1.00 13.93 -0.96
N GLU A 100 0.08 14.52 -0.46
CA GLU A 100 1.34 14.64 -1.16
C GLU A 100 2.24 13.42 -0.90
N ILE A 101 2.68 12.76 -1.97
CA ILE A 101 3.63 11.67 -1.89
C ILE A 101 5.05 12.24 -1.87
N LEU A 102 5.72 12.14 -0.73
CA LEU A 102 7.08 12.62 -0.52
C LEU A 102 8.12 11.66 -1.10
N GLN A 103 7.87 10.36 -0.99
CA GLN A 103 8.78 9.34 -1.47
C GLN A 103 8.04 8.06 -1.85
N ARG A 104 8.42 7.51 -3.00
CA ARG A 104 8.03 6.17 -3.45
C ARG A 104 9.27 5.30 -3.55
N THR A 105 9.23 4.15 -2.92
CA THR A 105 10.25 3.11 -3.04
C THR A 105 9.58 1.79 -3.39
N VAL A 106 10.11 1.09 -4.35
CA VAL A 106 9.63 -0.22 -4.76
C VAL A 106 10.77 -1.21 -4.59
N VAL A 107 10.49 -2.31 -3.95
CA VAL A 107 11.48 -3.34 -3.66
C VAL A 107 11.00 -4.70 -4.15
N ASP A 108 11.97 -5.58 -4.42
CA ASP A 108 11.72 -7.00 -4.56
C ASP A 108 11.59 -7.67 -3.18
N ARG A 109 11.27 -8.93 -3.15
CA ARG A 109 11.14 -9.71 -1.90
C ARG A 109 12.44 -9.76 -1.08
N SER A 110 13.59 -9.61 -1.71
CA SER A 110 14.91 -9.58 -1.03
C SER A 110 15.25 -8.20 -0.47
N HIS A 111 14.29 -7.26 -0.52
CA HIS A 111 14.46 -5.85 -0.14
C HIS A 111 15.59 -5.13 -0.91
N ARG A 112 15.99 -5.66 -2.05
CA ARG A 112 16.93 -4.99 -2.93
C ARG A 112 16.22 -3.85 -3.63
N LYS A 113 16.79 -2.66 -3.56
CA LYS A 113 16.41 -1.54 -4.42
C LYS A 113 16.66 -1.99 -5.86
N GLY A 114 15.59 -2.02 -6.64
CA GLY A 114 15.58 -2.63 -7.95
C GLY A 114 16.58 -2.06 -8.95
N SER A 115 16.79 -2.84 -9.97
CA SER A 115 17.53 -2.45 -11.16
C SER A 115 16.92 -1.19 -11.77
N TRP A 116 17.62 -0.53 -12.69
CA TRP A 116 17.12 0.63 -13.44
C TRP A 116 15.77 0.34 -14.14
N LEU A 117 15.50 -0.91 -14.54
CA LEU A 117 14.23 -1.36 -15.11
C LEU A 117 13.07 -1.24 -14.11
N MET A 118 13.29 -1.51 -12.83
CA MET A 118 12.26 -1.35 -11.79
C MET A 118 11.92 0.12 -11.55
N LYS A 119 12.90 1.03 -11.75
CA LYS A 119 12.65 2.47 -11.70
C LYS A 119 11.82 2.94 -12.90
N LEU A 120 11.99 2.32 -14.06
CA LEU A 120 11.27 2.66 -15.28
C LEU A 120 9.85 2.08 -15.29
N PHE A 121 9.67 0.84 -14.79
CA PHE A 121 8.40 0.13 -14.74
C PHE A 121 8.05 -0.34 -13.31
N PRO A 122 7.89 0.58 -12.34
CA PRO A 122 7.72 0.21 -10.94
C PRO A 122 6.44 -0.60 -10.68
N ASN A 123 5.35 -0.26 -11.35
CA ASN A 123 4.07 -0.94 -11.19
C ASN A 123 4.06 -2.36 -11.79
N LEU A 124 4.96 -2.65 -12.72
CA LEU A 124 5.07 -3.97 -13.35
C LEU A 124 6.07 -4.89 -12.64
N LEU A 125 7.18 -4.33 -12.18
CA LEU A 125 8.33 -5.08 -11.68
C LEU A 125 8.47 -5.03 -10.16
N GLY A 126 7.83 -4.06 -9.48
CA GLY A 126 7.87 -3.94 -8.04
C GLY A 126 6.94 -4.93 -7.36
N GLU A 127 7.43 -5.64 -6.36
CA GLU A 127 6.66 -6.62 -5.58
C GLU A 127 6.02 -5.97 -4.36
N ILE A 128 6.77 -5.13 -3.65
CA ILE A 128 6.30 -4.42 -2.46
C ILE A 128 6.50 -2.92 -2.68
N ALA A 129 5.46 -2.17 -2.44
CA ALA A 129 5.47 -0.72 -2.46
C ALA A 129 5.68 -0.15 -1.05
N ILE A 130 6.48 0.90 -0.96
CA ILE A 130 6.72 1.68 0.25
C ILE A 130 6.49 3.13 -0.12
N TYR A 131 5.53 3.78 0.53
CA TYR A 131 5.21 5.18 0.32
C TYR A 131 5.39 5.96 1.61
N ARG A 132 6.04 7.12 1.52
CA ARG A 132 6.05 8.17 2.53
C ARG A 132 5.25 9.35 1.98
N PHE A 133 4.31 9.85 2.75
CA PHE A 133 3.36 10.88 2.32
C PHE A 133 2.96 11.79 3.48
N CYS A 134 2.45 12.97 3.14
CA CYS A 134 1.94 13.93 4.09
C CYS A 134 0.67 14.60 3.55
N ARG A 135 0.02 15.41 4.39
CA ARG A 135 -1.09 16.24 3.94
C ARG A 135 -0.54 17.41 3.10
N ASN A 136 -1.12 17.61 1.92
CA ASN A 136 -0.79 18.78 1.11
C ASN A 136 -1.19 20.04 1.87
N ARG A 137 -0.27 20.97 2.06
CA ARG A 137 -0.48 22.24 2.78
C ARG A 137 -1.06 23.30 1.87
#